data_fb174be0c900e5ff8b14371359319797
#
_entry.id   fb174be0c900e5ff8b14371359319797
#
_cell.length_a   1.000
_cell.length_b   1.000
_cell.length_c   1.000
_cell.angle_alpha   90.00
_cell.angle_beta   90.00
_cell.angle_gamma   90.00
#
_symmetry.space_group_name_H-M   'P 1'
#
loop_
_entity.id
_entity.type
_entity.pdbx_description
1 polymer ?
#
loop_
_entity_poly.entity_id
_entity_poly.type
_entity_poly.pdbx_seq_one_letter_code
_entity_poly.pdbx_strand_id
1 'polypeptide(L)'
;MKSKLFLLAGLLAVGSVSNAEVKDVKFTEKTYGVCATEMTAEVKDGKIVSFSAVKGCPGNLSAISRLLPGMEVDKVIALLDDNPCSGAPVKGLSSCMDNFVEMLKYHAKGEGEGHIKELRKKQQSQKIAFSYEGHICTGCGLCDAKFS
;
A
#
# COMPACT_ATOMS: atom_id res chain seq x y z
N MET A 1 -56.38 -22.86 33.14
CA MET A 1 -55.46 -21.72 33.08
C MET A 1 -54.27 -22.14 32.19
N LYS A 2 -54.22 -21.66 30.96
CA LYS A 2 -53.20 -22.06 29.95
C LYS A 2 -52.18 -20.91 29.85
N SER A 3 -50.96 -21.12 30.38
CA SER A 3 -49.86 -20.19 30.31
C SER A 3 -49.19 -20.36 28.94
N LYS A 4 -49.20 -19.30 28.10
CA LYS A 4 -48.49 -19.25 26.83
C LYS A 4 -47.09 -18.70 27.07
N LEU A 5 -46.09 -19.57 26.95
CA LEU A 5 -44.68 -19.22 26.96
C LEU A 5 -44.28 -18.67 25.60
N PHE A 6 -44.04 -17.35 25.50
CA PHE A 6 -43.50 -16.71 24.31
C PHE A 6 -41.99 -16.91 24.29
N LEU A 7 -41.51 -17.76 23.38
CA LEU A 7 -40.10 -17.87 23.04
C LEU A 7 -39.74 -16.70 22.12
N LEU A 8 -38.98 -15.73 22.66
CA LEU A 8 -38.38 -14.65 21.88
C LEU A 8 -37.11 -15.19 21.23
N ALA A 9 -37.19 -15.58 19.96
CA ALA A 9 -36.02 -15.92 19.15
C ALA A 9 -35.29 -14.64 18.77
N GLY A 10 -34.21 -14.30 19.50
CA GLY A 10 -33.31 -13.24 19.16
C GLY A 10 -32.49 -13.61 17.92
N LEU A 11 -32.79 -12.97 16.79
CA LEU A 11 -32.04 -13.11 15.54
C LEU A 11 -30.75 -12.29 15.66
N LEU A 12 -29.65 -12.93 16.04
CA LEU A 12 -28.31 -12.36 15.96
C LEU A 12 -27.94 -12.22 14.49
N ALA A 13 -28.10 -11.04 13.92
CA ALA A 13 -27.53 -10.69 12.64
C ALA A 13 -25.99 -10.64 12.78
N VAL A 14 -25.33 -11.74 12.45
CA VAL A 14 -23.87 -11.75 12.24
C VAL A 14 -23.61 -10.95 10.99
N GLY A 15 -23.19 -9.69 11.16
CA GLY A 15 -22.72 -8.87 10.07
C GLY A 15 -21.53 -9.55 9.40
N SER A 16 -21.72 -10.07 8.20
CA SER A 16 -20.64 -10.56 7.36
C SER A 16 -19.75 -9.38 7.00
N VAL A 17 -18.59 -9.26 7.64
CA VAL A 17 -17.50 -8.43 7.16
C VAL A 17 -17.05 -9.08 5.85
N SER A 18 -17.41 -8.46 4.72
CA SER A 18 -16.92 -8.89 3.41
C SER A 18 -15.44 -8.53 3.34
N ASN A 19 -14.57 -9.42 3.81
CA ASN A 19 -13.16 -9.39 3.42
C ASN A 19 -13.11 -9.61 1.91
N ALA A 20 -12.65 -8.62 1.16
CA ALA A 20 -12.37 -8.80 -0.26
C ALA A 20 -11.41 -9.99 -0.39
N GLU A 21 -11.83 -11.00 -1.15
CA GLU A 21 -11.05 -12.23 -1.33
C GLU A 21 -9.70 -11.88 -1.97
N VAL A 22 -8.61 -12.26 -1.30
CA VAL A 22 -7.24 -12.04 -1.79
C VAL A 22 -6.98 -13.04 -2.91
N LYS A 23 -6.63 -12.54 -4.10
CA LYS A 23 -6.38 -13.36 -5.29
C LYS A 23 -4.96 -13.91 -5.29
N ASP A 24 -4.81 -15.13 -5.75
CA ASP A 24 -3.51 -15.70 -6.10
C ASP A 24 -2.94 -14.96 -7.30
N VAL A 25 -1.77 -14.36 -7.15
CA VAL A 25 -1.16 -13.55 -8.20
C VAL A 25 0.37 -13.53 -8.06
N LYS A 26 1.02 -13.46 -9.22
CA LYS A 26 2.44 -13.13 -9.32
C LYS A 26 2.58 -11.90 -10.20
N PHE A 27 3.26 -10.90 -9.70
CA PHE A 27 3.45 -9.65 -10.43
C PHE A 27 4.89 -9.15 -10.33
N THR A 28 5.29 -8.39 -11.34
CA THR A 28 6.53 -7.60 -11.38
C THR A 28 6.17 -6.22 -11.86
N GLU A 29 6.49 -5.20 -11.07
CA GLU A 29 6.13 -3.83 -11.39
C GLU A 29 7.22 -2.83 -11.04
N LYS A 30 7.26 -1.73 -11.81
CA LYS A 30 8.15 -0.59 -11.54
C LYS A 30 7.62 0.22 -10.39
N THR A 31 8.51 0.72 -9.56
CA THR A 31 8.20 1.62 -8.46
C THR A 31 8.12 3.08 -8.91
N TYR A 32 7.64 3.95 -8.03
CA TYR A 32 7.55 5.37 -8.29
C TYR A 32 7.97 6.21 -7.07
N GLY A 33 8.90 7.16 -7.28
CA GLY A 33 9.31 8.12 -6.25
C GLY A 33 10.18 7.55 -5.12
N VAL A 34 10.68 6.31 -5.25
CA VAL A 34 11.45 5.59 -4.22
C VAL A 34 12.76 5.05 -4.77
N CYS A 35 13.62 4.52 -3.89
CA CYS A 35 14.97 4.06 -4.25
C CYS A 35 15.00 2.73 -5.01
N ALA A 36 14.06 1.81 -4.73
CA ALA A 36 13.90 0.62 -5.54
C ALA A 36 13.38 1.01 -6.93
N THR A 37 13.75 0.25 -7.96
CA THR A 37 13.31 0.52 -9.34
C THR A 37 12.22 -0.42 -9.82
N GLU A 38 12.15 -1.61 -9.23
CA GLU A 38 11.21 -2.66 -9.59
C GLU A 38 11.00 -3.59 -8.39
N MET A 39 9.82 -4.15 -8.26
CA MET A 39 9.48 -5.16 -7.26
C MET A 39 8.74 -6.31 -7.88
N THR A 40 9.04 -7.52 -7.39
CA THR A 40 8.36 -8.75 -7.77
C THR A 40 7.82 -9.41 -6.51
N ALA A 41 6.59 -9.85 -6.55
CA ALA A 41 6.00 -10.65 -5.48
C ALA A 41 5.09 -11.75 -6.03
N GLU A 42 4.93 -12.78 -5.21
CA GLU A 42 4.00 -13.88 -5.43
C GLU A 42 3.12 -14.03 -4.20
N VAL A 43 1.81 -14.03 -4.42
CA VAL A 43 0.77 -14.22 -3.41
C VAL A 43 0.03 -15.51 -3.73
N LYS A 44 -0.18 -16.36 -2.73
CA LYS A 44 -0.96 -17.59 -2.83
C LYS A 44 -1.68 -17.85 -1.52
N ASP A 45 -2.92 -18.30 -1.62
CA ASP A 45 -3.78 -18.61 -0.46
C ASP A 45 -3.83 -17.45 0.56
N GLY A 46 -3.89 -16.18 0.06
CA GLY A 46 -3.93 -14.98 0.88
C GLY A 46 -2.61 -14.62 1.58
N LYS A 47 -1.50 -15.31 1.27
CA LYS A 47 -0.19 -15.11 1.88
C LYS A 47 0.87 -14.75 0.86
N ILE A 48 1.86 -13.99 1.29
CA ILE A 48 3.04 -13.71 0.47
C ILE A 48 3.92 -14.96 0.44
N VAL A 49 4.20 -15.46 -0.76
CA VAL A 49 5.11 -16.59 -1.00
C VAL A 49 6.54 -16.11 -1.16
N SER A 50 6.71 -15.03 -1.94
CA SER A 50 8.02 -14.44 -2.20
C SER A 50 7.93 -12.94 -2.43
N PHE A 51 9.02 -12.24 -2.12
CA PHE A 51 9.22 -10.83 -2.41
C PHE A 51 10.68 -10.58 -2.81
N SER A 52 10.87 -9.75 -3.82
CA SER A 52 12.18 -9.25 -4.21
C SER A 52 12.08 -7.84 -4.78
N ALA A 53 13.18 -7.08 -4.68
CA ALA A 53 13.27 -5.73 -5.21
C ALA A 53 14.61 -5.51 -5.91
N VAL A 54 14.60 -4.70 -6.95
CA VAL A 54 15.80 -4.28 -7.69
C VAL A 54 16.22 -2.91 -7.20
N LYS A 55 17.49 -2.76 -6.80
CA LYS A 55 18.03 -1.55 -6.16
C LYS A 55 17.35 -1.25 -4.81
N GLY A 56 17.45 0.00 -4.34
CA GLY A 56 16.92 0.42 -3.04
C GLY A 56 17.92 0.25 -1.90
N CYS A 57 17.44 0.16 -0.67
CA CYS A 57 18.26 -0.03 0.52
C CYS A 57 18.61 -1.52 0.70
N PRO A 58 19.84 -1.97 0.38
CA PRO A 58 20.11 -3.41 0.26
C PRO A 58 19.89 -4.15 1.59
N GLY A 59 20.26 -3.58 2.71
CA GLY A 59 20.07 -4.20 4.03
C GLY A 59 18.60 -4.32 4.41
N ASN A 60 17.84 -3.24 4.25
CA ASN A 60 16.42 -3.20 4.59
C ASN A 60 15.59 -4.13 3.68
N LEU A 61 15.76 -4.03 2.37
CA LEU A 61 15.00 -4.86 1.42
C LEU A 61 15.38 -6.34 1.51
N SER A 62 16.65 -6.66 1.82
CA SER A 62 17.07 -8.03 2.10
C SER A 62 16.41 -8.60 3.38
N ALA A 63 16.31 -7.81 4.43
CA ALA A 63 15.62 -8.23 5.65
C ALA A 63 14.11 -8.46 5.38
N ILE A 64 13.46 -7.52 4.71
CA ILE A 64 12.04 -7.61 4.36
C ILE A 64 11.75 -8.82 3.47
N SER A 65 12.62 -9.11 2.48
CA SER A 65 12.42 -10.29 1.61
C SER A 65 12.44 -11.63 2.36
N ARG A 66 13.04 -11.66 3.54
CA ARG A 66 13.06 -12.84 4.44
C ARG A 66 11.90 -12.86 5.42
N LEU A 67 11.34 -11.69 5.77
CA LEU A 67 10.27 -11.56 6.77
C LEU A 67 8.88 -11.72 6.14
N LEU A 68 8.69 -11.25 4.91
CA LEU A 68 7.38 -11.27 4.24
C LEU A 68 6.84 -12.67 3.91
N PRO A 69 7.65 -13.68 3.50
CA PRO A 69 7.12 -14.99 3.18
C PRO A 69 6.34 -15.61 4.35
N GLY A 70 5.12 -16.09 4.05
CA GLY A 70 4.18 -16.64 5.03
C GLY A 70 3.26 -15.62 5.71
N MET A 71 3.52 -14.32 5.57
CA MET A 71 2.63 -13.28 6.12
C MET A 71 1.35 -13.14 5.28
N GLU A 72 0.24 -12.91 5.95
CA GLU A 72 -1.04 -12.60 5.31
C GLU A 72 -0.99 -11.22 4.64
N VAL A 73 -1.56 -11.11 3.44
CA VAL A 73 -1.57 -9.87 2.65
C VAL A 73 -2.21 -8.72 3.44
N ASP A 74 -3.36 -8.94 4.08
CA ASP A 74 -4.03 -7.90 4.86
C ASP A 74 -3.20 -7.41 6.04
N LYS A 75 -2.45 -8.31 6.68
CA LYS A 75 -1.53 -7.95 7.77
C LYS A 75 -0.36 -7.11 7.26
N VAL A 76 0.19 -7.46 6.10
CA VAL A 76 1.28 -6.68 5.48
C VAL A 76 0.80 -5.28 5.10
N ILE A 77 -0.39 -5.17 4.51
CA ILE A 77 -1.01 -3.88 4.21
C ILE A 77 -1.16 -3.06 5.50
N ALA A 78 -1.80 -3.61 6.52
CA ALA A 78 -2.05 -2.89 7.78
C ALA A 78 -0.76 -2.41 8.50
N LEU A 79 0.37 -3.10 8.31
CA LEU A 79 1.64 -2.76 8.97
C LEU A 79 2.49 -1.76 8.18
N LEU A 80 2.39 -1.73 6.85
CA LEU A 80 3.33 -1.05 5.98
C LEU A 80 2.69 0.06 5.13
N ASP A 81 1.38 0.22 5.20
CA ASP A 81 0.65 1.28 4.52
C ASP A 81 1.01 2.67 5.09
N ASP A 82 0.98 3.68 4.24
CA ASP A 82 1.25 5.08 4.62
C ASP A 82 2.55 5.28 5.43
N ASN A 83 3.60 4.55 5.09
CA ASN A 83 4.91 4.63 5.72
C ASN A 83 5.93 5.37 4.81
N PRO A 84 5.99 6.72 4.84
CA PRO A 84 6.88 7.49 3.98
C PRO A 84 8.34 7.36 4.41
N CYS A 85 9.25 7.38 3.44
CA CYS A 85 10.70 7.33 3.67
C CYS A 85 11.33 8.72 3.46
N SER A 86 12.00 9.25 4.49
CA SER A 86 12.71 10.54 4.42
C SER A 86 13.90 10.52 3.45
N GLY A 87 14.48 9.35 3.17
CA GLY A 87 15.56 9.13 2.21
C GLY A 87 15.11 8.83 0.78
N ALA A 88 13.80 8.83 0.50
CA ALA A 88 13.29 8.59 -0.84
C ALA A 88 13.64 9.75 -1.79
N PRO A 89 13.82 9.46 -3.11
CA PRO A 89 14.03 10.49 -4.12
C PRO A 89 12.95 11.58 -4.13
N VAL A 90 11.68 11.19 -3.91
CA VAL A 90 10.58 12.13 -3.71
C VAL A 90 10.19 12.10 -2.23
N LYS A 91 10.71 13.06 -1.47
CA LYS A 91 10.52 13.13 -0.02
C LYS A 91 9.05 13.24 0.38
N GLY A 92 8.64 12.48 1.38
CA GLY A 92 7.30 12.53 1.96
C GLY A 92 6.19 11.93 1.10
N LEU A 93 6.48 11.49 -0.14
CA LEU A 93 5.47 10.89 -1.00
C LEU A 93 5.15 9.45 -0.57
N SER A 94 6.18 8.62 -0.43
CA SER A 94 6.04 7.17 -0.27
C SER A 94 7.35 6.55 0.24
N SER A 95 7.33 5.24 0.45
CA SER A 95 8.54 4.42 0.65
C SER A 95 8.52 3.22 -0.29
N CYS A 96 9.62 2.43 -0.29
CA CYS A 96 9.65 1.16 -1.02
C CYS A 96 8.55 0.22 -0.54
N MET A 97 8.27 0.20 0.77
CA MET A 97 7.23 -0.67 1.33
C MET A 97 5.83 -0.16 1.09
N ASP A 98 5.60 1.14 1.15
CA ASP A 98 4.34 1.77 0.79
C ASP A 98 3.99 1.54 -0.71
N ASN A 99 4.99 1.66 -1.62
CA ASN A 99 4.84 1.24 -3.02
C ASN A 99 4.41 -0.22 -3.15
N PHE A 100 5.03 -1.10 -2.36
CA PHE A 100 4.70 -2.52 -2.36
C PHE A 100 3.27 -2.79 -1.87
N VAL A 101 2.85 -2.10 -0.83
CA VAL A 101 1.47 -2.18 -0.31
C VAL A 101 0.46 -1.76 -1.36
N GLU A 102 0.70 -0.65 -2.06
CA GLU A 102 -0.17 -0.20 -3.14
C GLU A 102 -0.23 -1.22 -4.31
N MET A 103 0.89 -1.90 -4.62
CA MET A 103 0.89 -3.01 -5.57
C MET A 103 0.06 -4.21 -5.08
N LEU A 104 0.14 -4.55 -3.78
CA LEU A 104 -0.67 -5.63 -3.20
C LEU A 104 -2.16 -5.29 -3.23
N LYS A 105 -2.55 -4.07 -2.87
CA LYS A 105 -3.94 -3.60 -2.97
C LYS A 105 -4.46 -3.76 -4.40
N TYR A 106 -3.69 -3.34 -5.38
CA TYR A 106 -4.09 -3.41 -6.78
C TYR A 106 -4.15 -4.84 -7.32
N HIS A 107 -3.06 -5.60 -7.21
CA HIS A 107 -2.96 -6.93 -7.83
C HIS A 107 -3.68 -8.03 -7.05
N ALA A 108 -3.54 -8.06 -5.73
CA ALA A 108 -4.09 -9.13 -4.91
C ALA A 108 -5.52 -8.87 -4.45
N LYS A 109 -5.90 -7.61 -4.21
CA LYS A 109 -7.25 -7.26 -3.75
C LYS A 109 -8.12 -6.65 -4.85
N GLY A 110 -7.54 -6.19 -5.96
CA GLY A 110 -8.26 -5.50 -7.04
C GLY A 110 -8.74 -4.11 -6.65
N GLU A 111 -8.05 -3.47 -5.71
CA GLU A 111 -8.37 -2.14 -5.20
C GLU A 111 -7.54 -1.07 -5.93
N GLY A 112 -8.12 0.13 -6.10
CA GLY A 112 -7.43 1.28 -6.69
C GLY A 112 -7.26 1.22 -8.22
N GLU A 113 -6.52 2.18 -8.76
CA GLU A 113 -6.29 2.35 -10.20
C GLU A 113 -4.88 1.92 -10.65
N GLY A 114 -4.12 1.27 -9.77
CA GLY A 114 -2.72 0.96 -9.94
C GLY A 114 -1.81 1.93 -9.19
N HIS A 115 -0.82 1.38 -8.47
CA HIS A 115 0.00 2.12 -7.51
C HIS A 115 0.70 3.36 -8.10
N ILE A 116 1.25 3.29 -9.32
CA ILE A 116 1.91 4.44 -9.96
C ILE A 116 0.93 5.59 -10.17
N LYS A 117 -0.29 5.28 -10.57
CA LYS A 117 -1.33 6.28 -10.83
C LYS A 117 -1.79 6.95 -9.54
N GLU A 118 -1.99 6.18 -8.48
CA GLU A 118 -2.33 6.69 -7.15
C GLU A 118 -1.21 7.56 -6.58
N LEU A 119 0.04 7.14 -6.66
CA LEU A 119 1.17 7.93 -6.18
C LEU A 119 1.38 9.23 -6.96
N ARG A 120 1.14 9.23 -8.28
CA ARG A 120 1.14 10.46 -9.08
C ARG A 120 0.04 11.42 -8.68
N LYS A 121 -1.17 10.92 -8.39
CA LYS A 121 -2.27 11.74 -7.85
C LYS A 121 -1.88 12.36 -6.49
N LYS A 122 -1.33 11.54 -5.58
CA LYS A 122 -0.82 11.99 -4.27
C LYS A 122 0.22 13.09 -4.42
N GLN A 123 1.21 12.93 -5.32
CA GLN A 123 2.22 13.94 -5.59
C GLN A 123 1.62 15.23 -6.16
N GLN A 124 0.67 15.14 -7.07
CA GLN A 124 0.00 16.29 -7.66
C GLN A 124 -0.80 17.07 -6.62
N SER A 125 -1.51 16.39 -5.72
CA SER A 125 -2.26 17.01 -4.62
C SER A 125 -1.34 17.77 -3.68
N GLN A 126 -0.18 17.20 -3.34
CA GLN A 126 0.84 17.87 -2.53
C GLN A 126 1.38 19.13 -3.21
N LYS A 127 1.68 19.08 -4.51
CA LYS A 127 2.12 20.26 -5.28
C LYS A 127 1.09 21.39 -5.28
N ILE A 128 -0.19 21.06 -5.44
CA ILE A 128 -1.29 22.04 -5.41
C ILE A 128 -1.39 22.70 -4.02
N ALA A 129 -1.30 21.94 -2.94
CA ALA A 129 -1.33 22.47 -1.59
C ALA A 129 -0.19 23.47 -1.34
N PHE A 130 1.03 23.15 -1.75
CA PHE A 130 2.18 24.05 -1.64
C PHE A 130 2.05 25.32 -2.51
N SER A 131 1.48 25.21 -3.70
CA SER A 131 1.26 26.36 -4.59
C SER A 131 0.24 27.35 -4.03
N TYR A 132 -0.76 26.86 -3.32
CA TYR A 132 -1.82 27.68 -2.73
C TYR A 132 -1.32 28.55 -1.56
N GLU A 133 -0.36 28.06 -0.79
CA GLU A 133 0.24 28.80 0.34
C GLU A 133 1.34 29.79 -0.07
N GLY A 134 1.60 29.99 -1.37
CA GLY A 134 2.62 30.91 -1.87
C GLY A 134 4.05 30.49 -1.54
N HIS A 135 4.26 29.24 -1.18
CA HIS A 135 5.57 28.73 -0.80
C HIS A 135 6.37 28.32 -2.05
N ILE A 136 7.41 29.08 -2.36
CA ILE A 136 8.40 28.67 -3.36
C ILE A 136 9.28 27.60 -2.72
N CYS A 137 8.98 26.36 -2.98
CA CYS A 137 9.71 25.22 -2.44
C CYS A 137 11.04 25.05 -3.20
N THR A 138 12.12 25.60 -2.65
CA THR A 138 13.48 25.35 -3.15
C THR A 138 14.08 24.15 -2.42
N GLY A 139 14.26 23.03 -3.12
CA GLY A 139 15.06 21.91 -2.65
C GLY A 139 14.33 20.78 -1.90
N CYS A 140 13.01 20.74 -1.85
CA CYS A 140 12.27 19.62 -1.25
C CYS A 140 12.06 18.40 -2.18
N GLY A 141 12.49 18.48 -3.44
CA GLY A 141 12.30 17.43 -4.45
C GLY A 141 10.85 17.26 -4.95
N LEU A 142 9.92 18.05 -4.42
CA LEU A 142 8.51 18.04 -4.80
C LEU A 142 8.18 19.07 -5.90
N CYS A 143 9.06 20.06 -6.08
CA CYS A 143 8.92 21.08 -7.09
C CYS A 143 9.91 20.80 -8.22
N ASP A 144 9.47 20.81 -9.46
CA ASP A 144 10.39 20.81 -10.59
C ASP A 144 11.26 22.08 -10.54
N ALA A 145 12.58 21.91 -10.64
CA ALA A 145 13.56 22.98 -10.66
C ALA A 145 13.46 23.91 -11.91
N LYS A 146 12.32 23.92 -12.59
CA LYS A 146 12.04 24.71 -13.80
C LYS A 146 11.36 26.06 -13.55
N PHE A 147 11.30 26.51 -12.31
CA PHE A 147 10.91 27.88 -12.01
C PHE A 147 12.15 28.67 -11.56
N SER A 148 13.10 28.83 -12.48
CA SER A 148 14.13 29.88 -12.45
C SER A 148 13.76 30.92 -13.46
#